data_6a9f1a60ab1fa2bdc96ad975e1ebbb92
#
_entry.id   6a9f1a60ab1fa2bdc96ad975e1ebbb92
#
_cell.length_a   1.000
_cell.length_b   1.000
_cell.length_c   1.000
_cell.angle_alpha   90.00
_cell.angle_beta   90.00
_cell.angle_gamma   90.00
#
_symmetry.space_group_name_H-M   'P 1'
#
loop_
_entity.id
_entity.type
_entity.pdbx_description
1 polymer ?
#
loop_
_entity_poly.entity_id
_entity_poly.type
_entity_poly.pdbx_seq_one_letter_code
_entity_poly.pdbx_strand_id
1 'polypeptide(L)'
;MVKTRWLLRLLGVVLALAPLAAAFGQGGPGVSPVSQANFDSALRKEGNWYFSWGYSRQQYAPSDIHVTQPDIGSDFVVHKARASDFPSSPEDTISSLFNLDLTNPQENIRLGKFLNLEKTFVVELSIDHGKYNVDLGQTVAVTGTVKNAAYNKDMVVTSDNFGYNLHNGLNHVMVNAVWLRHLRGPENQPGDLQLISRVGAGILVPHADNTIFSNANEVGPKNTNVCCFSSTDWWQINGWTAGVEVGLRYRVYKTMYLELTAKGAYGALRGVPVYKGTADQTIWMSEQILSTGFLF
;
A
#
# COMPACT_ATOMS: atom_id res chain seq x y z
N MET A 1 -20.27 -22.26 -9.40
CA MET A 1 -21.06 -21.07 -9.79
C MET A 1 -20.86 -19.86 -8.85
N VAL A 2 -19.75 -19.75 -8.12
CA VAL A 2 -19.47 -18.63 -7.18
C VAL A 2 -18.48 -17.62 -7.76
N LYS A 3 -17.67 -17.99 -8.76
CA LYS A 3 -16.57 -17.17 -9.31
C LYS A 3 -16.97 -15.89 -10.06
N THR A 4 -18.21 -15.79 -10.55
CA THR A 4 -18.63 -14.65 -11.39
C THR A 4 -19.16 -13.45 -10.60
N ARG A 5 -19.52 -13.62 -9.34
CA ARG A 5 -20.12 -12.56 -8.52
C ARG A 5 -19.09 -11.54 -7.97
N TRP A 6 -17.82 -11.90 -7.89
CA TRP A 6 -16.76 -11.02 -7.36
C TRP A 6 -16.15 -10.12 -8.40
N LEU A 7 -16.00 -10.59 -9.66
CA LEU A 7 -15.60 -9.73 -10.78
C LEU A 7 -16.58 -8.58 -10.99
N LEU A 8 -17.88 -8.81 -10.83
CA LEU A 8 -18.90 -7.78 -10.89
C LEU A 8 -18.84 -6.79 -9.70
N ARG A 9 -18.36 -7.21 -8.53
CA ARG A 9 -18.14 -6.31 -7.37
C ARG A 9 -16.88 -5.46 -7.51
N LEU A 10 -15.80 -6.00 -8.08
CA LEU A 10 -14.59 -5.22 -8.43
C LEU A 10 -14.88 -4.20 -9.55
N LEU A 11 -15.64 -4.57 -10.57
CA LEU A 11 -16.14 -3.62 -11.57
C LEU A 11 -17.04 -2.55 -10.95
N GLY A 12 -17.84 -2.90 -9.95
CA GLY A 12 -18.70 -1.98 -9.21
C GLY A 12 -17.92 -0.94 -8.40
N VAL A 13 -16.78 -1.29 -7.84
CA VAL A 13 -15.89 -0.34 -7.13
C VAL A 13 -15.21 0.62 -8.12
N VAL A 14 -14.78 0.13 -9.28
CA VAL A 14 -14.20 0.97 -10.34
C VAL A 14 -15.26 1.92 -10.95
N LEU A 15 -16.50 1.47 -11.10
CA LEU A 15 -17.61 2.29 -11.59
C LEU A 15 -18.16 3.26 -10.54
N ALA A 16 -18.03 2.96 -9.25
CA ALA A 16 -18.41 3.88 -8.17
C ALA A 16 -17.44 5.06 -7.99
N LEU A 17 -16.21 4.96 -8.52
CA LEU A 17 -15.23 6.05 -8.54
C LEU A 17 -15.43 7.04 -9.70
N ALA A 18 -16.24 6.68 -10.71
CA ALA A 18 -16.56 7.56 -11.82
C ALA A 18 -17.29 8.87 -11.40
N PRO A 19 -18.22 8.88 -10.43
CA PRO A 19 -18.82 10.12 -9.95
C PRO A 19 -17.90 10.95 -9.06
N LEU A 20 -16.85 10.38 -8.42
CA LEU A 20 -15.85 11.15 -7.69
C LEU A 20 -15.05 12.06 -8.63
N ALA A 21 -14.71 11.61 -9.83
CA ALA A 21 -14.03 12.44 -10.82
C ALA A 21 -14.86 13.65 -11.24
N ALA A 22 -16.19 13.54 -11.25
CA ALA A 22 -17.10 14.65 -11.55
C ALA A 22 -17.31 15.63 -10.37
N ALA A 23 -17.20 15.12 -9.12
CA ALA A 23 -17.38 15.95 -7.92
C ALA A 23 -16.13 16.79 -7.59
N PHE A 24 -14.93 16.35 -7.96
CA PHE A 24 -13.67 17.08 -7.76
C PHE A 24 -13.34 18.06 -8.90
N GLY A 25 -14.15 18.13 -9.97
CA GLY A 25 -14.01 19.10 -11.05
C GLY A 25 -14.40 20.53 -10.68
N GLN A 26 -14.81 20.82 -9.45
CA GLN A 26 -15.13 22.15 -8.98
C GLN A 26 -14.00 22.73 -8.12
N GLY A 27 -13.08 23.38 -8.79
CA GLY A 27 -12.43 24.59 -8.35
C GLY A 27 -11.61 24.60 -7.06
N GLY A 28 -10.37 24.09 -7.11
CA GLY A 28 -9.28 24.76 -6.41
C GLY A 28 -8.75 25.89 -7.30
N PRO A 29 -8.17 26.97 -6.76
CA PRO A 29 -7.64 28.06 -7.58
C PRO A 29 -6.51 27.54 -8.47
N GLY A 30 -6.75 27.48 -9.78
CA GLY A 30 -5.80 27.09 -10.82
C GLY A 30 -6.07 25.78 -11.58
N VAL A 31 -7.17 25.08 -11.31
CA VAL A 31 -7.58 23.90 -12.11
C VAL A 31 -8.79 24.31 -12.96
N SER A 32 -8.55 24.53 -14.27
CA SER A 32 -9.65 24.70 -15.21
C SER A 32 -10.50 23.44 -15.28
N PRO A 33 -11.83 23.54 -15.28
CA PRO A 33 -12.70 22.37 -15.44
C PRO A 33 -12.36 21.69 -16.77
N VAL A 34 -12.12 20.38 -16.72
CA VAL A 34 -11.85 19.58 -17.92
C VAL A 34 -13.14 19.53 -18.73
N SER A 35 -13.19 20.18 -19.90
CA SER A 35 -14.33 20.07 -20.80
C SER A 35 -14.40 18.64 -21.36
N GLN A 36 -15.59 18.17 -21.71
CA GLN A 36 -15.79 16.85 -22.30
C GLN A 36 -14.93 16.67 -23.57
N ALA A 37 -14.84 17.70 -24.41
CA ALA A 37 -14.02 17.67 -25.61
C ALA A 37 -12.52 17.54 -25.31
N ASN A 38 -12.02 18.19 -24.26
CA ASN A 38 -10.65 18.11 -23.80
C ASN A 38 -10.35 16.69 -23.25
N PHE A 39 -11.27 16.14 -22.46
CA PHE A 39 -11.19 14.78 -21.95
C PHE A 39 -11.16 13.75 -23.09
N ASP A 40 -12.09 13.82 -24.03
CA ASP A 40 -12.16 12.90 -25.18
C ASP A 40 -10.92 12.98 -26.07
N SER A 41 -10.38 14.18 -26.28
CA SER A 41 -9.14 14.40 -27.02
C SER A 41 -7.92 13.82 -26.30
N ALA A 42 -7.85 14.00 -24.99
CA ALA A 42 -6.77 13.46 -24.16
C ALA A 42 -6.77 11.93 -24.16
N LEU A 43 -7.93 11.29 -24.13
CA LEU A 43 -8.05 9.84 -24.18
C LEU A 43 -7.53 9.24 -25.48
N ARG A 44 -7.63 9.95 -26.61
CA ARG A 44 -7.23 9.47 -27.94
C ARG A 44 -5.80 9.83 -28.31
N LYS A 45 -5.16 10.72 -27.57
CA LYS A 45 -3.81 11.19 -27.91
C LYS A 45 -2.76 10.17 -27.52
N GLU A 46 -1.86 9.83 -28.44
CA GLU A 46 -0.66 9.04 -28.15
C GLU A 46 0.30 9.83 -27.23
N GLY A 47 1.07 9.12 -26.42
CA GLY A 47 2.07 9.71 -25.52
C GLY A 47 1.50 10.37 -24.26
N ASN A 48 0.28 10.01 -23.86
CA ASN A 48 -0.34 10.50 -22.63
C ASN A 48 -0.25 9.54 -21.44
N TRP A 49 0.70 8.67 -21.45
CA TRP A 49 0.96 7.74 -20.37
C TRP A 49 2.28 8.03 -19.68
N TYR A 50 2.40 7.60 -18.46
CA TYR A 50 3.69 7.46 -17.80
C TYR A 50 3.77 6.15 -17.02
N PHE A 51 4.98 5.68 -16.89
CA PHE A 51 5.36 4.62 -15.98
C PHE A 51 6.40 5.15 -15.02
N SER A 52 6.33 4.80 -13.74
CA SER A 52 7.42 5.04 -12.80
C SER A 52 7.69 3.82 -11.94
N TRP A 53 8.93 3.72 -11.53
CA TRP A 53 9.44 2.76 -10.59
C TRP A 53 10.24 3.48 -9.52
N GLY A 54 10.04 3.10 -8.27
CA GLY A 54 10.66 3.76 -7.13
C GLY A 54 10.94 2.80 -6.00
N TYR A 55 11.58 3.36 -4.99
CA TYR A 55 11.89 2.71 -3.73
C TYR A 55 11.34 3.55 -2.59
N SER A 56 10.84 2.89 -1.54
CA SER A 56 10.27 3.58 -0.39
C SER A 56 10.74 3.06 0.96
N ARG A 57 10.48 3.87 1.97
CA ARG A 57 10.61 3.50 3.39
C ARG A 57 9.30 3.85 4.09
N GLN A 58 8.87 2.92 4.94
CA GLN A 58 7.60 3.03 5.64
C GLN A 58 7.78 3.08 7.14
N GLN A 59 6.87 3.79 7.79
CA GLN A 59 6.77 3.91 9.24
C GLN A 59 5.31 3.69 9.63
N TYR A 60 5.09 2.92 10.67
CA TYR A 60 3.77 2.55 11.16
C TYR A 60 3.48 3.12 12.53
N ALA A 61 2.29 3.64 12.74
CA ALA A 61 1.81 3.95 14.07
C ALA A 61 1.53 2.65 14.83
N PRO A 62 1.77 2.61 16.17
CA PRO A 62 1.38 1.46 16.99
C PRO A 62 -0.10 1.14 16.81
N SER A 63 -0.44 -0.13 16.66
CA SER A 63 -1.80 -0.59 16.37
C SER A 63 -2.17 -1.84 17.15
N ASP A 64 -3.47 -2.02 17.37
CA ASP A 64 -4.01 -3.21 17.99
C ASP A 64 -4.18 -4.31 16.94
N ILE A 65 -3.80 -5.54 17.28
CA ILE A 65 -3.94 -6.73 16.44
C ILE A 65 -4.86 -7.70 17.17
N HIS A 66 -6.04 -7.95 16.61
CA HIS A 66 -7.02 -8.87 17.14
C HIS A 66 -6.86 -10.23 16.45
N VAL A 67 -6.56 -11.28 17.21
CA VAL A 67 -6.37 -12.64 16.75
C VAL A 67 -7.51 -13.52 17.21
N THR A 68 -8.13 -14.22 16.26
CA THR A 68 -9.22 -15.17 16.52
C THR A 68 -8.85 -16.53 15.95
N GLN A 69 -8.79 -17.55 16.82
CA GLN A 69 -8.46 -18.95 16.49
C GLN A 69 -9.51 -19.88 17.12
N PRO A 70 -10.70 -20.04 16.51
CA PRO A 70 -11.83 -20.73 17.13
C PRO A 70 -11.54 -22.19 17.49
N ASP A 71 -10.85 -22.90 16.61
CA ASP A 71 -10.57 -24.34 16.77
C ASP A 71 -9.67 -24.67 17.98
N ILE A 72 -8.93 -23.69 18.47
CA ILE A 72 -8.04 -23.85 19.63
C ILE A 72 -8.43 -22.96 20.80
N GLY A 73 -9.61 -22.33 20.74
CA GLY A 73 -10.17 -21.53 21.81
C GLY A 73 -9.36 -20.27 22.14
N SER A 74 -8.85 -19.58 21.11
CA SER A 74 -8.12 -18.33 21.29
C SER A 74 -8.88 -17.17 20.65
N ASP A 75 -9.05 -16.09 21.42
CA ASP A 75 -9.61 -14.82 20.99
C ASP A 75 -9.00 -13.73 21.86
N PHE A 76 -8.01 -13.00 21.32
CA PHE A 76 -7.24 -12.03 22.10
C PHE A 76 -6.78 -10.85 21.25
N VAL A 77 -6.48 -9.75 21.93
CA VAL A 77 -5.95 -8.53 21.34
C VAL A 77 -4.56 -8.25 21.89
N VAL A 78 -3.62 -8.05 20.99
CA VAL A 78 -2.29 -7.49 21.26
C VAL A 78 -2.37 -5.99 21.08
N HIS A 79 -2.22 -5.23 22.18
CA HIS A 79 -2.44 -3.79 22.18
C HIS A 79 -1.20 -3.00 21.79
N LYS A 80 -1.38 -2.00 20.92
CA LYS A 80 -0.36 -1.00 20.54
C LYS A 80 0.97 -1.61 20.10
N ALA A 81 0.89 -2.72 19.36
CA ALA A 81 2.06 -3.34 18.77
C ALA A 81 2.76 -2.34 17.84
N ARG A 82 4.05 -2.13 18.05
CA ARG A 82 4.92 -1.39 17.14
C ARG A 82 5.42 -2.32 16.06
N ALA A 83 5.58 -1.78 14.87
CA ALA A 83 6.10 -2.50 13.72
C ALA A 83 6.96 -1.60 12.85
N SER A 84 7.87 -2.22 12.11
CA SER A 84 8.78 -1.57 11.18
C SER A 84 8.73 -2.25 9.81
N ASP A 85 9.22 -1.53 8.80
CA ASP A 85 9.39 -2.06 7.44
C ASP A 85 10.66 -2.91 7.30
N PHE A 86 11.47 -2.99 8.35
CA PHE A 86 12.72 -3.76 8.40
C PHE A 86 12.82 -4.57 9.69
N PRO A 87 13.42 -5.77 9.67
CA PRO A 87 13.86 -6.42 10.90
C PRO A 87 14.88 -5.49 11.57
N SER A 88 14.52 -5.04 12.77
CA SER A 88 15.19 -3.94 13.45
C SER A 88 16.43 -4.39 14.21
N SER A 89 17.59 -4.31 13.55
CA SER A 89 18.80 -3.91 14.29
C SER A 89 19.19 -2.49 13.86
N PRO A 90 19.81 -1.66 14.72
CA PRO A 90 20.34 -0.37 14.32
C PRO A 90 21.38 -0.46 13.19
N GLU A 91 22.10 -1.56 13.11
CA GLU A 91 23.08 -1.87 12.06
C GLU A 91 22.38 -2.15 10.73
N ASP A 92 21.22 -2.83 10.75
CA ASP A 92 20.42 -3.08 9.56
C ASP A 92 19.77 -1.80 9.02
N THR A 93 19.48 -0.81 9.86
CA THR A 93 18.90 0.46 9.43
C THR A 93 19.84 1.25 8.53
N ILE A 94 21.14 1.29 8.83
CA ILE A 94 22.14 1.99 8.01
C ILE A 94 22.43 1.20 6.74
N SER A 95 22.62 -0.11 6.85
CA SER A 95 22.85 -0.98 5.69
C SER A 95 21.65 -1.01 4.73
N SER A 96 20.43 -0.92 5.25
CA SER A 96 19.21 -0.93 4.46
C SER A 96 18.96 0.37 3.68
N LEU A 97 19.44 1.52 4.16
CA LEU A 97 19.37 2.78 3.39
C LEU A 97 20.19 2.71 2.09
N PHE A 98 21.21 1.84 2.05
CA PHE A 98 22.09 1.66 0.92
C PHE A 98 22.04 0.24 0.34
N ASN A 99 21.15 -0.60 0.84
CA ASN A 99 20.99 -1.97 0.35
C ASN A 99 20.24 -1.93 -0.99
N LEU A 100 21.00 -2.10 -2.07
CA LEU A 100 20.50 -2.31 -3.44
C LEU A 100 20.12 -3.77 -3.69
N ASP A 101 19.91 -4.56 -2.65
CA ASP A 101 19.47 -5.94 -2.79
C ASP A 101 18.06 -5.98 -3.38
N LEU A 102 17.99 -6.21 -4.67
CA LEU A 102 16.75 -6.36 -5.44
C LEU A 102 15.95 -7.61 -5.03
N THR A 103 16.51 -8.47 -4.18
CA THR A 103 15.77 -9.65 -3.67
C THR A 103 14.85 -9.31 -2.51
N ASN A 104 14.97 -8.11 -1.95
CA ASN A 104 14.15 -7.64 -0.84
C ASN A 104 13.64 -6.18 -1.06
N PRO A 105 13.12 -5.85 -2.24
CA PRO A 105 12.77 -4.48 -2.58
C PRO A 105 11.53 -4.01 -1.85
N GLN A 106 11.52 -2.72 -1.49
CA GLN A 106 10.32 -1.97 -1.17
C GLN A 106 9.98 -1.11 -2.38
N GLU A 107 9.45 -1.77 -3.39
CA GLU A 107 9.21 -1.18 -4.70
C GLU A 107 7.88 -0.45 -4.78
N ASN A 108 7.89 0.65 -5.53
CA ASN A 108 6.70 1.38 -5.90
C ASN A 108 6.60 1.40 -7.42
N ILE A 109 5.51 0.89 -7.95
CA ILE A 109 5.23 0.84 -9.38
C ILE A 109 3.99 1.68 -9.65
N ARG A 110 4.05 2.55 -10.64
CA ARG A 110 2.93 3.40 -11.04
C ARG A 110 2.76 3.41 -12.55
N LEU A 111 1.50 3.34 -12.99
CA LEU A 111 1.10 3.51 -14.38
C LEU A 111 -0.02 4.55 -14.41
N GLY A 112 0.26 5.70 -15.00
CA GLY A 112 -0.68 6.81 -15.06
C GLY A 112 -1.04 7.21 -16.48
N LYS A 113 -2.30 7.67 -16.65
CA LYS A 113 -2.81 8.22 -17.89
C LYS A 113 -3.28 9.65 -17.67
N PHE A 114 -2.73 10.60 -18.43
CA PHE A 114 -3.22 11.98 -18.46
C PHE A 114 -4.61 12.03 -19.09
N LEU A 115 -5.52 12.74 -18.42
CA LEU A 115 -6.91 12.89 -18.84
C LEU A 115 -7.22 14.29 -19.39
N ASN A 116 -6.21 15.17 -19.45
CA ASN A 116 -6.32 16.50 -20.03
C ASN A 116 -5.10 16.85 -20.88
N LEU A 117 -5.28 17.74 -21.84
CA LEU A 117 -4.23 18.12 -22.80
C LEU A 117 -3.09 18.92 -22.14
N GLU A 118 -3.38 19.63 -21.08
CA GLU A 118 -2.41 20.38 -20.25
C GLU A 118 -1.50 19.47 -19.44
N LYS A 119 -1.79 18.16 -19.39
CA LYS A 119 -1.04 17.16 -18.61
C LYS A 119 -0.95 17.50 -17.12
N THR A 120 -2.04 18.01 -16.55
CA THR A 120 -2.12 18.38 -15.14
C THR A 120 -2.99 17.45 -14.29
N PHE A 121 -3.81 16.59 -14.93
CA PHE A 121 -4.66 15.63 -14.24
C PHE A 121 -4.47 14.20 -14.81
N VAL A 122 -4.36 13.23 -13.90
CA VAL A 122 -4.07 11.83 -14.22
C VAL A 122 -4.95 10.90 -13.40
N VAL A 123 -5.34 9.78 -14.00
CA VAL A 123 -5.73 8.57 -13.28
C VAL A 123 -4.56 7.61 -13.30
N GLU A 124 -4.19 7.10 -12.12
CA GLU A 124 -3.01 6.28 -11.91
C GLU A 124 -3.37 4.98 -11.19
N LEU A 125 -2.84 3.86 -11.67
CA LEU A 125 -2.75 2.61 -10.92
C LEU A 125 -1.40 2.56 -10.22
N SER A 126 -1.38 2.27 -8.92
CA SER A 126 -0.16 2.10 -8.14
C SER A 126 -0.13 0.77 -7.41
N ILE A 127 1.08 0.24 -7.27
CA ILE A 127 1.41 -0.89 -6.39
C ILE A 127 2.57 -0.44 -5.53
N ASP A 128 2.34 -0.31 -4.22
CA ASP A 128 3.38 0.00 -3.24
C ASP A 128 3.65 -1.27 -2.42
N HIS A 129 4.86 -1.83 -2.59
CA HIS A 129 5.28 -3.05 -1.91
C HIS A 129 5.81 -2.71 -0.52
N GLY A 130 4.92 -2.70 0.46
CA GLY A 130 5.25 -2.47 1.86
C GLY A 130 5.72 -3.72 2.58
N LYS A 131 6.34 -3.51 3.74
CA LYS A 131 6.68 -4.58 4.70
C LYS A 131 6.21 -4.17 6.07
N TYR A 132 5.56 -5.08 6.76
CA TYR A 132 5.10 -4.86 8.12
C TYR A 132 5.59 -6.01 9.00
N ASN A 133 6.51 -5.70 9.91
CA ASN A 133 7.05 -6.68 10.86
C ASN A 133 6.84 -6.14 12.27
N VAL A 134 6.17 -6.89 13.13
CA VAL A 134 6.03 -6.53 14.53
C VAL A 134 7.40 -6.58 15.20
N ASP A 135 7.80 -5.50 15.87
CA ASP A 135 9.12 -5.37 16.48
C ASP A 135 9.29 -6.38 17.60
N LEU A 136 10.36 -7.17 17.55
CA LEU A 136 10.71 -8.12 18.60
C LEU A 136 11.28 -7.40 19.82
N GLY A 137 11.14 -8.00 21.01
CA GLY A 137 11.65 -7.47 22.25
C GLY A 137 10.82 -6.36 22.89
N GLN A 138 9.77 -5.88 22.21
CA GLN A 138 8.84 -4.94 22.84
C GLN A 138 7.94 -5.63 23.86
N THR A 139 7.51 -4.89 24.88
CA THR A 139 6.48 -5.35 25.82
C THR A 139 5.13 -4.78 25.39
N VAL A 140 4.13 -5.65 25.25
CA VAL A 140 2.75 -5.32 24.84
C VAL A 140 1.76 -5.87 25.85
N ALA A 141 0.68 -5.15 26.10
CA ALA A 141 -0.44 -5.70 26.85
C ALA A 141 -1.24 -6.64 25.94
N VAL A 142 -1.62 -7.80 26.46
CA VAL A 142 -2.47 -8.77 25.77
C VAL A 142 -3.70 -9.05 26.62
N THR A 143 -4.88 -8.95 26.01
CA THR A 143 -6.16 -9.21 26.69
C THR A 143 -7.03 -10.16 25.90
N GLY A 144 -7.74 -11.04 26.60
CA GLY A 144 -8.67 -12.00 25.98
C GLY A 144 -8.45 -13.43 26.47
N THR A 145 -8.56 -14.37 25.56
CA THR A 145 -8.44 -15.81 25.84
C THR A 145 -7.39 -16.45 24.94
N VAL A 146 -6.51 -17.27 25.50
CA VAL A 146 -5.52 -18.09 24.77
C VAL A 146 -5.69 -19.55 25.17
N LYS A 147 -5.98 -20.43 24.21
CA LYS A 147 -6.20 -21.87 24.46
C LYS A 147 -7.21 -22.13 25.58
N ASN A 148 -8.36 -21.48 25.52
CA ASN A 148 -9.48 -21.55 26.48
C ASN A 148 -9.13 -21.00 27.88
N ALA A 149 -8.00 -20.35 28.09
CA ALA A 149 -7.63 -19.74 29.37
C ALA A 149 -7.58 -18.21 29.25
N ALA A 150 -8.07 -17.48 30.27
CA ALA A 150 -7.95 -16.04 30.32
C ALA A 150 -6.49 -15.60 30.29
N TYR A 151 -6.17 -14.65 29.40
CA TYR A 151 -4.83 -14.13 29.20
C TYR A 151 -4.89 -12.60 29.21
N ASN A 152 -4.71 -12.03 30.41
CA ASN A 152 -4.76 -10.58 30.61
C ASN A 152 -3.48 -10.14 31.32
N LYS A 153 -2.40 -10.03 30.56
CA LYS A 153 -1.07 -9.68 31.08
C LYS A 153 -0.15 -9.14 30.00
N ASP A 154 0.94 -8.53 30.45
CA ASP A 154 2.00 -8.10 29.55
C ASP A 154 2.77 -9.30 28.96
N MET A 155 3.20 -9.15 27.74
CA MET A 155 3.99 -10.14 26.98
C MET A 155 5.18 -9.44 26.31
N VAL A 156 6.38 -9.99 26.48
CA VAL A 156 7.53 -9.61 25.65
C VAL A 156 7.41 -10.32 24.32
N VAL A 157 7.35 -9.57 23.23
CA VAL A 157 7.19 -10.11 21.88
C VAL A 157 8.45 -10.84 21.45
N THR A 158 8.30 -12.09 21.01
CA THR A 158 9.35 -12.91 20.40
C THR A 158 8.84 -13.49 19.09
N SER A 159 9.75 -13.97 18.24
CA SER A 159 9.38 -14.66 16.99
C SER A 159 8.51 -15.90 17.22
N ASP A 160 8.61 -16.51 18.40
CA ASP A 160 7.89 -17.74 18.75
C ASP A 160 6.49 -17.47 19.32
N ASN A 161 6.33 -16.44 20.18
CA ASN A 161 5.03 -16.18 20.80
C ASN A 161 4.12 -15.24 19.98
N PHE A 162 4.70 -14.26 19.29
CA PHE A 162 3.95 -13.34 18.43
C PHE A 162 4.83 -12.79 17.28
N GLY A 163 5.25 -13.68 16.39
CA GLY A 163 5.89 -13.35 15.14
C GLY A 163 4.82 -12.97 14.10
N TYR A 164 4.39 -11.71 14.09
CA TYR A 164 3.38 -11.24 13.13
C TYR A 164 4.05 -10.41 12.04
N ASN A 165 4.14 -11.00 10.84
CA ASN A 165 4.92 -10.49 9.73
C ASN A 165 4.13 -10.52 8.42
N LEU A 166 4.15 -9.38 7.71
CA LEU A 166 3.64 -9.22 6.35
C LEU A 166 4.81 -8.74 5.47
N HIS A 167 5.94 -9.49 5.49
CA HIS A 167 7.22 -8.99 4.99
C HIS A 167 7.54 -9.36 3.54
N ASN A 168 6.89 -10.35 2.96
CA ASN A 168 6.96 -10.60 1.52
C ASN A 168 5.89 -9.80 0.76
N GLY A 169 5.42 -8.73 1.35
CA GLY A 169 4.52 -7.73 0.83
C GLY A 169 3.32 -7.46 1.73
N LEU A 170 3.23 -6.23 2.22
CA LEU A 170 1.99 -5.56 2.55
C LEU A 170 1.68 -4.66 1.34
N ASN A 171 1.19 -5.27 0.24
CA ASN A 171 1.00 -4.55 -1.00
C ASN A 171 -0.24 -3.67 -0.94
N HIS A 172 -0.07 -2.38 -1.22
CA HIS A 172 -1.15 -1.43 -1.45
C HIS A 172 -1.39 -1.33 -2.96
N VAL A 173 -2.46 -1.92 -3.46
CA VAL A 173 -2.86 -1.81 -4.87
C VAL A 173 -3.97 -0.77 -4.95
N MET A 174 -3.67 0.41 -5.52
CA MET A 174 -4.55 1.59 -5.45
C MET A 174 -4.82 2.20 -6.81
N VAL A 175 -5.98 2.83 -6.92
CA VAL A 175 -6.31 3.77 -7.99
C VAL A 175 -6.26 5.18 -7.41
N ASN A 176 -5.50 6.06 -8.06
CA ASN A 176 -5.25 7.41 -7.60
C ASN A 176 -5.77 8.45 -8.62
N ALA A 177 -6.35 9.52 -8.10
CA ALA A 177 -6.45 10.79 -8.80
C ALA A 177 -5.20 11.61 -8.51
N VAL A 178 -4.55 12.10 -9.56
CA VAL A 178 -3.25 12.79 -9.46
C VAL A 178 -3.35 14.15 -10.10
N TRP A 179 -2.85 15.16 -9.40
CA TRP A 179 -2.73 16.53 -9.89
C TRP A 179 -1.28 16.94 -9.96
N LEU A 180 -0.89 17.56 -11.08
CA LEU A 180 0.41 18.17 -11.29
C LEU A 180 0.24 19.67 -11.46
N ARG A 181 1.05 20.43 -10.74
CA ARG A 181 1.09 21.88 -10.83
C ARG A 181 2.51 22.36 -11.11
N HIS A 182 2.67 23.08 -12.21
CA HIS A 182 3.94 23.72 -12.52
C HIS A 182 4.34 24.71 -11.42
N LEU A 183 5.60 24.67 -11.00
CA LEU A 183 6.20 25.57 -10.01
C LEU A 183 7.29 26.46 -10.62
N ARG A 184 8.18 25.87 -11.41
CA ARG A 184 9.36 26.58 -11.94
C ARG A 184 9.95 25.85 -13.14
N GLY A 185 10.65 26.59 -14.00
CA GLY A 185 11.33 26.08 -15.18
C GLY A 185 10.48 26.17 -16.44
N PRO A 186 10.95 25.65 -17.55
CA PRO A 186 10.19 25.62 -18.80
C PRO A 186 9.12 24.52 -18.73
N GLU A 187 7.86 24.92 -18.78
CA GLU A 187 6.73 24.00 -18.61
C GLU A 187 6.75 22.85 -19.61
N ASN A 188 6.56 21.64 -19.12
CA ASN A 188 6.59 20.38 -19.91
C ASN A 188 7.89 20.10 -20.67
N GLN A 189 9.01 20.67 -20.23
CA GLN A 189 10.34 20.46 -20.81
C GLN A 189 11.36 20.04 -19.73
N PRO A 190 12.59 19.62 -20.11
CA PRO A 190 13.66 19.43 -19.14
C PRO A 190 13.89 20.69 -18.28
N GLY A 191 13.99 20.51 -16.97
CA GLY A 191 14.07 21.61 -16.00
C GLY A 191 12.73 22.00 -15.38
N ASP A 192 11.61 21.43 -15.84
CA ASP A 192 10.28 21.63 -15.26
C ASP A 192 10.20 21.02 -13.85
N LEU A 193 9.96 21.86 -12.86
CA LEU A 193 9.67 21.45 -11.49
C LEU A 193 8.18 21.57 -11.22
N GLN A 194 7.56 20.49 -10.81
CA GLN A 194 6.13 20.39 -10.56
C GLN A 194 5.87 19.95 -9.11
N LEU A 195 4.82 20.52 -8.51
CA LEU A 195 4.17 19.93 -7.34
C LEU A 195 3.28 18.79 -7.83
N ILE A 196 3.39 17.64 -7.19
CA ILE A 196 2.50 16.50 -7.43
C ILE A 196 1.70 16.20 -6.17
N SER A 197 0.42 15.93 -6.34
CA SER A 197 -0.46 15.49 -5.26
C SER A 197 -1.35 14.35 -5.75
N ARG A 198 -1.58 13.36 -4.86
CA ARG A 198 -2.37 12.16 -5.12
C ARG A 198 -3.38 11.93 -4.01
N VAL A 199 -4.55 11.46 -4.38
CA VAL A 199 -5.55 10.90 -3.47
C VAL A 199 -6.02 9.59 -4.07
N GLY A 200 -6.01 8.52 -3.29
CA GLY A 200 -6.36 7.21 -3.81
C GLY A 200 -6.95 6.28 -2.77
N ALA A 201 -7.55 5.23 -3.29
CA ALA A 201 -8.06 4.11 -2.50
C ALA A 201 -7.84 2.79 -3.26
N GLY A 202 -7.84 1.69 -2.52
CA GLY A 202 -7.60 0.39 -3.11
C GLY A 202 -7.69 -0.76 -2.12
N ILE A 203 -7.00 -1.83 -2.43
CA ILE A 203 -6.99 -3.06 -1.65
C ILE A 203 -5.62 -3.32 -1.04
N LEU A 204 -5.62 -4.03 0.08
CA LEU A 204 -4.44 -4.58 0.72
C LEU A 204 -4.27 -6.04 0.31
N VAL A 205 -3.08 -6.37 -0.19
CA VAL A 205 -2.73 -7.72 -0.66
C VAL A 205 -1.47 -8.18 0.07
N PRO A 206 -1.58 -8.59 1.36
CA PRO A 206 -0.44 -9.07 2.11
C PRO A 206 -0.01 -10.48 1.71
N HIS A 207 1.24 -10.81 2.02
CA HIS A 207 1.70 -12.16 2.27
C HIS A 207 1.90 -12.32 3.77
N ALA A 208 1.15 -13.22 4.38
CA ALA A 208 1.21 -13.48 5.81
C ALA A 208 2.23 -14.58 6.13
N ASP A 209 3.19 -14.29 7.00
CA ASP A 209 4.14 -15.23 7.57
C ASP A 209 4.15 -15.06 9.09
N ASN A 210 3.16 -15.67 9.73
CA ASN A 210 2.82 -15.41 11.11
C ASN A 210 3.04 -16.64 11.99
N THR A 211 3.71 -16.47 13.12
CA THR A 211 3.85 -17.47 14.16
C THR A 211 3.17 -16.98 15.44
N ILE A 212 2.14 -17.68 15.89
CA ILE A 212 1.38 -17.36 17.11
C ILE A 212 1.48 -18.52 18.08
N PHE A 213 2.11 -18.29 19.25
CA PHE A 213 2.37 -19.28 20.29
C PHE A 213 2.92 -20.60 19.72
N SER A 214 4.06 -20.49 19.02
CA SER A 214 4.82 -21.59 18.38
C SER A 214 4.10 -22.26 17.20
N ASN A 215 3.03 -21.67 16.68
CA ASN A 215 2.31 -22.24 15.55
C ASN A 215 2.35 -21.28 14.36
N ALA A 216 3.00 -21.70 13.28
CA ALA A 216 3.06 -20.96 12.03
C ALA A 216 1.76 -21.12 11.22
N ASN A 217 1.33 -20.05 10.51
CA ASN A 217 0.24 -20.15 9.56
C ASN A 217 0.66 -20.98 8.34
N GLU A 218 -0.33 -21.62 7.71
CA GLU A 218 -0.11 -22.40 6.50
C GLU A 218 -0.28 -21.50 5.27
N VAL A 219 0.82 -21.32 4.53
CA VAL A 219 0.81 -20.63 3.23
C VAL A 219 1.34 -21.59 2.19
N GLY A 220 0.64 -21.66 1.06
CA GLY A 220 1.07 -22.52 -0.05
C GLY A 220 2.30 -21.96 -0.78
N PRO A 221 2.94 -22.77 -1.61
CA PRO A 221 4.12 -22.34 -2.35
C PRO A 221 3.76 -21.31 -3.42
N LYS A 222 4.63 -20.30 -3.57
CA LYS A 222 4.47 -19.15 -4.48
C LYS A 222 4.21 -19.53 -5.95
N ASN A 223 4.74 -20.67 -6.38
CA ASN A 223 4.63 -21.13 -7.78
C ASN A 223 3.32 -21.84 -8.12
N THR A 224 2.53 -22.24 -7.13
CA THR A 224 1.26 -22.97 -7.35
C THR A 224 0.07 -22.24 -6.76
N ASN A 225 0.21 -21.63 -5.59
CA ASN A 225 -0.85 -20.90 -4.90
C ASN A 225 -0.53 -19.40 -4.91
N VAL A 226 -0.64 -18.77 -6.08
CA VAL A 226 -0.12 -17.42 -6.29
C VAL A 226 -0.99 -16.35 -5.63
N CYS A 227 -2.28 -16.38 -5.82
CA CYS A 227 -3.22 -15.31 -5.40
C CYS A 227 -4.68 -15.75 -5.61
N CYS A 228 -5.65 -15.21 -4.96
CA CYS A 228 -5.71 -14.15 -3.91
C CYS A 228 -6.88 -14.40 -2.95
N PHE A 229 -7.56 -15.55 -3.00
CA PHE A 229 -8.88 -15.80 -2.40
C PHE A 229 -8.93 -16.98 -1.43
N SER A 230 -7.85 -17.74 -1.31
CA SER A 230 -7.70 -18.82 -0.33
C SER A 230 -6.78 -18.38 0.80
N SER A 231 -7.02 -18.87 2.02
CA SER A 231 -6.15 -18.64 3.17
C SER A 231 -4.75 -19.25 3.01
N THR A 232 -4.60 -20.18 2.05
CA THR A 232 -3.31 -20.79 1.70
C THR A 232 -2.63 -20.14 0.50
N ASP A 233 -3.26 -19.15 -0.14
CA ASP A 233 -2.62 -18.43 -1.24
C ASP A 233 -1.41 -17.64 -0.75
N TRP A 234 -0.39 -17.49 -1.61
CA TRP A 234 0.81 -16.73 -1.28
C TRP A 234 0.49 -15.27 -0.99
N TRP A 235 -0.27 -14.60 -1.86
CA TRP A 235 -0.85 -13.30 -1.61
C TRP A 235 -2.36 -13.40 -1.45
N GLN A 236 -2.93 -12.62 -0.55
CA GLN A 236 -4.34 -12.69 -0.24
C GLN A 236 -4.94 -11.29 -0.18
N ILE A 237 -6.18 -11.13 -0.64
CA ILE A 237 -6.89 -9.85 -0.51
C ILE A 237 -7.50 -9.79 0.89
N ASN A 238 -6.82 -9.10 1.82
CA ASN A 238 -7.21 -9.03 3.22
C ASN A 238 -7.58 -7.62 3.68
N GLY A 239 -8.08 -6.77 2.80
CA GLY A 239 -8.54 -5.47 3.27
C GLY A 239 -8.56 -4.38 2.22
N TRP A 240 -8.74 -3.16 2.72
CA TRP A 240 -8.76 -1.96 1.90
C TRP A 240 -7.80 -0.90 2.45
N THR A 241 -7.43 0.04 1.60
CA THR A 241 -6.55 1.15 1.93
C THR A 241 -7.04 2.43 1.27
N ALA A 242 -6.77 3.57 1.91
CA ALA A 242 -6.91 4.89 1.32
C ALA A 242 -5.77 5.78 1.77
N GLY A 243 -5.35 6.72 0.92
CA GLY A 243 -4.22 7.57 1.25
C GLY A 243 -4.14 8.84 0.42
N VAL A 244 -3.27 9.71 0.90
CA VAL A 244 -2.90 10.97 0.24
C VAL A 244 -1.38 11.02 0.10
N GLU A 245 -0.90 11.62 -0.99
CA GLU A 245 0.53 11.74 -1.25
C GLU A 245 0.82 13.12 -1.85
N VAL A 246 1.93 13.72 -1.46
CA VAL A 246 2.39 15.01 -1.97
C VAL A 246 3.90 14.99 -2.14
N GLY A 247 4.39 15.69 -3.14
CA GLY A 247 5.83 15.81 -3.38
C GLY A 247 6.18 16.64 -4.60
N LEU A 248 7.38 16.43 -5.08
CA LEU A 248 7.95 17.17 -6.19
C LEU A 248 8.32 16.20 -7.32
N ARG A 249 8.01 16.60 -8.54
CA ARG A 249 8.45 15.95 -9.78
C ARG A 249 9.38 16.92 -10.51
N TYR A 250 10.55 16.44 -10.88
CA TYR A 250 11.51 17.20 -11.68
C TYR A 250 11.80 16.49 -12.99
N ARG A 251 11.55 17.14 -14.11
CA ARG A 251 11.80 16.59 -15.44
C ARG A 251 13.30 16.74 -15.78
N VAL A 252 13.99 15.61 -15.79
CA VAL A 252 15.45 15.55 -16.05
C VAL A 252 15.75 15.59 -17.54
N TYR A 253 14.92 14.89 -18.33
CA TYR A 253 15.08 14.79 -19.79
C TYR A 253 13.68 14.84 -20.46
N LYS A 254 13.64 14.82 -21.79
CA LYS A 254 12.39 14.96 -22.58
C LYS A 254 11.24 14.08 -22.08
N THR A 255 11.53 12.83 -21.75
CA THR A 255 10.54 11.87 -21.30
C THR A 255 10.77 11.40 -19.87
N MET A 256 11.95 11.65 -19.29
CA MET A 256 12.35 11.14 -17.99
C MET A 256 12.17 12.19 -16.89
N TYR A 257 11.67 11.75 -15.73
CA TYR A 257 11.54 12.57 -14.52
C TYR A 257 12.01 11.82 -13.27
N LEU A 258 12.35 12.58 -12.24
CA LEU A 258 12.55 12.11 -10.88
C LEU A 258 11.41 12.63 -10.01
N GLU A 259 11.02 11.85 -9.01
CA GLU A 259 9.97 12.19 -8.07
C GLU A 259 10.40 11.87 -6.64
N LEU A 260 10.17 12.82 -5.73
CA LEU A 260 10.31 12.62 -4.30
C LEU A 260 8.99 12.98 -3.64
N THR A 261 8.37 12.02 -2.99
CA THR A 261 7.05 12.18 -2.39
C THR A 261 6.98 11.64 -0.97
N ALA A 262 6.01 12.15 -0.21
CA ALA A 262 5.60 11.63 1.08
C ALA A 262 4.11 11.25 1.01
N LYS A 263 3.80 10.03 1.45
CA LYS A 263 2.45 9.46 1.47
C LYS A 263 2.02 9.19 2.90
N GLY A 264 0.78 9.54 3.22
CA GLY A 264 0.07 9.08 4.40
C GLY A 264 -1.06 8.15 3.99
N ALA A 265 -1.16 6.97 4.61
CA ALA A 265 -2.22 6.02 4.28
C ALA A 265 -2.82 5.38 5.52
N TYR A 266 -4.10 5.05 5.40
CA TYR A 266 -4.84 4.22 6.33
C TYR A 266 -5.16 2.89 5.65
N GLY A 267 -4.95 1.80 6.38
CA GLY A 267 -5.28 0.45 5.95
C GLY A 267 -6.13 -0.28 6.99
N ALA A 268 -7.14 -1.01 6.54
CA ALA A 268 -7.93 -1.92 7.37
C ALA A 268 -7.73 -3.34 6.86
N LEU A 269 -6.92 -4.10 7.57
CA LEU A 269 -6.70 -5.54 7.34
C LEU A 269 -7.81 -6.34 8.02
N ARG A 270 -8.31 -7.35 7.32
CA ARG A 270 -9.33 -8.29 7.81
C ARG A 270 -9.03 -9.68 7.32
N GLY A 271 -9.13 -10.65 8.25
CA GLY A 271 -8.97 -12.05 7.93
C GLY A 271 -7.55 -12.44 7.51
N VAL A 272 -6.52 -11.73 7.98
CA VAL A 272 -5.11 -12.09 7.72
C VAL A 272 -4.83 -13.46 8.35
N PRO A 273 -4.31 -14.44 7.60
CA PRO A 273 -4.12 -15.79 8.12
C PRO A 273 -3.15 -15.86 9.29
N VAL A 274 -3.58 -16.57 10.31
CA VAL A 274 -2.73 -17.12 11.38
C VAL A 274 -3.02 -18.61 11.50
N TYR A 275 -2.24 -19.35 12.29
CA TYR A 275 -2.49 -20.78 12.49
C TYR A 275 -3.91 -21.01 13.00
N LYS A 276 -4.72 -21.79 12.26
CA LYS A 276 -6.14 -22.13 12.54
C LYS A 276 -7.03 -20.92 12.87
N GLY A 277 -6.78 -19.79 12.22
CA GLY A 277 -7.56 -18.59 12.48
C GLY A 277 -7.16 -17.40 11.63
N THR A 278 -7.58 -16.23 12.07
CA THR A 278 -7.35 -14.97 11.38
C THR A 278 -6.93 -13.85 12.35
N ALA A 279 -6.31 -12.81 11.81
CA ALA A 279 -6.05 -11.57 12.51
C ALA A 279 -6.66 -10.38 11.78
N ASP A 280 -7.21 -9.45 12.56
CA ASP A 280 -7.76 -8.18 12.10
C ASP A 280 -6.93 -7.02 12.67
N GLN A 281 -6.69 -5.99 11.86
CA GLN A 281 -5.87 -4.85 12.26
C GLN A 281 -6.23 -3.60 11.46
N THR A 282 -6.05 -2.42 12.07
CA THR A 282 -6.04 -1.14 11.35
C THR A 282 -4.67 -0.50 11.47
N ILE A 283 -4.16 0.02 10.35
CA ILE A 283 -2.81 0.55 10.24
C ILE A 283 -2.85 2.00 9.77
N TRP A 284 -2.13 2.89 10.45
CA TRP A 284 -1.73 4.17 9.92
C TRP A 284 -0.28 4.11 9.50
N MET A 285 0.01 4.53 8.29
CA MET A 285 1.33 4.45 7.67
C MET A 285 1.74 5.81 7.12
N SER A 286 3.01 6.16 7.28
CA SER A 286 3.70 7.17 6.48
C SER A 286 4.77 6.51 5.62
N GLU A 287 4.95 7.03 4.38
CA GLU A 287 5.87 6.46 3.41
C GLU A 287 6.60 7.59 2.68
N GLN A 288 7.92 7.48 2.55
CA GLN A 288 8.77 8.35 1.74
C GLN A 288 9.21 7.58 0.51
N ILE A 289 8.98 8.16 -0.67
CA ILE A 289 9.15 7.49 -1.96
C ILE A 289 10.08 8.31 -2.84
N LEU A 290 11.13 7.66 -3.35
CA LEU A 290 11.98 8.20 -4.42
C LEU A 290 11.77 7.34 -5.67
N SER A 291 11.36 7.95 -6.76
CA SER A 291 11.10 7.24 -8.01
C SER A 291 11.68 7.94 -9.23
N THR A 292 11.90 7.17 -10.27
CA THR A 292 12.14 7.63 -11.63
C THR A 292 11.00 7.20 -12.53
N GLY A 293 10.67 8.01 -13.52
CA GLY A 293 9.59 7.67 -14.43
C GLY A 293 9.80 8.19 -15.83
N PHE A 294 9.01 7.64 -16.74
CA PHE A 294 9.07 7.90 -18.17
C PHE A 294 7.68 8.20 -18.73
N LEU A 295 7.63 9.23 -19.56
CA LEU A 295 6.44 9.62 -20.33
C LEU A 295 6.46 8.94 -21.70
N PHE A 296 5.34 8.38 -22.15
CA PHE A 296 5.21 7.71 -23.45
C PHE A 296 3.80 7.78 -24.01
#